data_46047330f68732c1822e1c430273e0e4
#
_entry.id   46047330f68732c1822e1c430273e0e4
#
_cell.length_a   1.000
_cell.length_b   1.000
_cell.length_c   1.000
_cell.angle_alpha   90.00
_cell.angle_beta   90.00
_cell.angle_gamma   90.00
#
_symmetry.space_group_name_H-M   'P 1'
#
loop_
_entity.id
_entity.type
_entity.pdbx_description
1 polymer ?
#
loop_
_entity_poly.entity_id
_entity_poly.type
_entity_poly.pdbx_seq_one_letter_code
_entity_poly.pdbx_strand_id
1 'polypeptide(L)'
;MKRILIANRGEIACRIIRSCKKLGLESIAVYSDIDKNSKHVREADKSIHIGGSKAQESYLLAEKIIEVAIKLNADAIHPGYGFMAENAEFAQNVIDSGIIWIGPKPSTIISMGNKDVARDLAIKNNLPICPGLKDEDLKKDDLEKKCNEIGYPILIKASAGGGGIGMRIANNYEELIQSIEKTKNLAKKAFGNSDIFLEKFISNARHIEIQVFGLGERKALHFYERDCSIQRRFQKIIEESPAPEIKDSIINEMAESAVNFVTNQKYEGAGTIEFIYDIDNKKFYFLEMNTRIQVEHPVTEMITDSDLVSMQIQFALNLDLQSIEQNKINKSGHAIECRLYAEDPAKNFLPSPGKISKLKLPNTGFADIRLDIGVDEGDEISFYYDPMIAKIISKSDNRAESVNNMIHYLSELEIEGINTNKSF
;
A
#
# COMPACT_ATOMS: atom_id res chain seq x y z
N MET A 1 2.90 -27.83 -13.82
CA MET A 1 2.27 -26.85 -12.91
C MET A 1 3.24 -25.72 -12.73
N LYS A 2 2.80 -24.47 -12.95
CA LYS A 2 3.69 -23.28 -12.76
C LYS A 2 3.92 -23.02 -11.29
N ARG A 3 5.13 -22.49 -10.98
CA ARG A 3 5.62 -22.24 -9.63
C ARG A 3 5.79 -20.75 -9.40
N ILE A 4 5.22 -20.26 -8.31
CA ILE A 4 5.32 -18.86 -7.92
C ILE A 4 6.17 -18.74 -6.66
N LEU A 5 7.33 -18.10 -6.75
CA LEU A 5 8.08 -17.70 -5.57
C LEU A 5 7.50 -16.43 -4.99
N ILE A 6 7.25 -16.43 -3.70
CA ILE A 6 6.69 -15.31 -2.95
C ILE A 6 7.82 -14.62 -2.21
N ALA A 7 8.28 -13.47 -2.74
CA ALA A 7 9.37 -12.69 -2.17
C ALA A 7 8.87 -11.79 -1.03
N ASN A 8 8.16 -12.38 -0.08
CA ASN A 8 7.56 -11.69 1.06
C ASN A 8 7.28 -12.66 2.21
N ARG A 9 6.70 -12.15 3.32
CA ARG A 9 6.38 -12.88 4.54
C ARG A 9 5.01 -12.48 5.13
N GLY A 10 4.65 -13.14 6.23
CA GLY A 10 3.49 -12.76 7.02
C GLY A 10 2.16 -12.92 6.29
N GLU A 11 1.21 -12.05 6.57
CA GLU A 11 -0.15 -12.18 6.06
C GLU A 11 -0.22 -12.07 4.53
N ILE A 12 0.60 -11.19 3.90
CA ILE A 12 0.58 -11.05 2.44
C ILE A 12 1.14 -12.29 1.74
N ALA A 13 2.14 -12.95 2.32
CA ALA A 13 2.60 -14.22 1.78
C ALA A 13 1.52 -15.30 1.89
N CYS A 14 0.82 -15.42 3.02
CA CYS A 14 -0.34 -16.30 3.17
C CYS A 14 -1.46 -15.96 2.16
N ARG A 15 -1.71 -14.67 1.93
CA ARG A 15 -2.70 -14.20 0.93
C ARG A 15 -2.34 -14.64 -0.49
N ILE A 16 -1.06 -14.50 -0.88
CA ILE A 16 -0.59 -14.93 -2.20
C ILE A 16 -0.63 -16.45 -2.33
N ILE A 17 -0.25 -17.20 -1.29
CA ILE A 17 -0.34 -18.67 -1.25
C ILE A 17 -1.79 -19.13 -1.52
N ARG A 18 -2.78 -18.47 -0.88
CA ARG A 18 -4.21 -18.79 -1.14
C ARG A 18 -4.59 -18.58 -2.60
N SER A 19 -4.12 -17.50 -3.23
CA SER A 19 -4.35 -17.26 -4.66
C SER A 19 -3.68 -18.31 -5.54
N CYS A 20 -2.44 -18.72 -5.23
CA CYS A 20 -1.76 -19.80 -5.93
C CYS A 20 -2.57 -21.11 -5.85
N LYS A 21 -3.04 -21.50 -4.66
CA LYS A 21 -3.88 -22.69 -4.46
C LYS A 21 -5.18 -22.62 -5.28
N LYS A 22 -5.87 -21.47 -5.25
CA LYS A 22 -7.09 -21.25 -6.02
C LYS A 22 -6.88 -21.38 -7.53
N LEU A 23 -5.71 -20.97 -8.02
CA LEU A 23 -5.32 -21.04 -9.44
C LEU A 23 -4.67 -22.38 -9.84
N GLY A 24 -4.51 -23.32 -8.92
CA GLY A 24 -3.83 -24.60 -9.18
C GLY A 24 -2.33 -24.44 -9.47
N LEU A 25 -1.68 -23.45 -8.85
CA LEU A 25 -0.26 -23.16 -8.98
C LEU A 25 0.50 -23.62 -7.72
N GLU A 26 1.77 -23.99 -7.88
CA GLU A 26 2.65 -24.36 -6.78
C GLU A 26 3.27 -23.09 -6.17
N SER A 27 3.15 -22.93 -4.85
CA SER A 27 3.67 -21.79 -4.10
C SER A 27 5.03 -22.13 -3.47
N ILE A 28 5.99 -21.20 -3.55
CA ILE A 28 7.30 -21.29 -2.92
C ILE A 28 7.46 -20.10 -1.96
N ALA A 29 7.48 -20.36 -0.66
CA ALA A 29 7.78 -19.34 0.35
C ALA A 29 9.29 -19.21 0.59
N VAL A 30 9.76 -17.98 0.75
CA VAL A 30 11.10 -17.70 1.29
C VAL A 30 11.00 -17.38 2.78
N TYR A 31 12.03 -17.68 3.57
CA TYR A 31 12.04 -17.36 4.98
C TYR A 31 13.44 -17.07 5.53
N SER A 32 13.52 -16.16 6.50
CA SER A 32 14.71 -15.87 7.30
C SER A 32 14.80 -16.81 8.51
N ASP A 33 15.92 -16.76 9.25
CA ASP A 33 16.11 -17.56 10.45
C ASP A 33 14.93 -17.50 11.42
N ILE A 34 14.43 -16.30 11.71
CA ILE A 34 13.34 -16.09 12.68
C ILE A 34 11.98 -16.56 12.15
N ASP A 35 11.80 -16.60 10.83
CA ASP A 35 10.54 -16.99 10.20
C ASP A 35 10.42 -18.48 9.87
N LYS A 36 11.42 -19.30 10.24
CA LYS A 36 11.48 -20.74 9.92
C LYS A 36 10.18 -21.49 10.18
N ASN A 37 9.48 -21.13 11.24
CA ASN A 37 8.23 -21.78 11.67
C ASN A 37 6.98 -20.93 11.42
N SER A 38 7.09 -19.81 10.71
CA SER A 38 5.99 -18.89 10.46
C SER A 38 4.89 -19.53 9.61
N LYS A 39 3.65 -19.02 9.76
CA LYS A 39 2.46 -19.54 9.06
C LYS A 39 2.65 -19.67 7.56
N HIS A 40 3.17 -18.65 6.88
CA HIS A 40 3.38 -18.67 5.43
C HIS A 40 4.35 -19.79 4.98
N VAL A 41 5.31 -20.17 5.83
CA VAL A 41 6.25 -21.27 5.57
C VAL A 41 5.55 -22.62 5.67
N ARG A 42 4.63 -22.76 6.63
CA ARG A 42 3.82 -23.98 6.82
C ARG A 42 2.75 -24.16 5.75
N GLU A 43 2.19 -23.05 5.22
CA GLU A 43 1.10 -23.07 4.25
C GLU A 43 1.53 -23.24 2.79
N ALA A 44 2.80 -22.87 2.47
CA ALA A 44 3.33 -23.00 1.12
C ALA A 44 3.60 -24.45 0.74
N ASP A 45 3.51 -24.77 -0.56
CA ASP A 45 3.83 -26.10 -1.09
C ASP A 45 5.34 -26.43 -0.93
N LYS A 46 6.18 -25.40 -1.06
CA LYS A 46 7.62 -25.47 -0.80
C LYS A 46 8.08 -24.24 -0.04
N SER A 47 9.16 -24.37 0.69
CA SER A 47 9.80 -23.25 1.36
C SER A 47 11.32 -23.37 1.31
N ILE A 48 12.00 -22.20 1.35
CA ILE A 48 13.46 -22.16 1.30
C ILE A 48 14.00 -21.04 2.17
N HIS A 49 15.06 -21.36 2.94
CA HIS A 49 15.78 -20.41 3.76
C HIS A 49 16.62 -19.45 2.91
N ILE A 50 16.58 -18.14 3.24
CA ILE A 50 17.27 -17.09 2.48
C ILE A 50 18.28 -16.28 3.29
N GLY A 51 18.43 -16.52 4.60
CA GLY A 51 19.45 -15.84 5.39
C GLY A 51 19.03 -15.46 6.80
N GLY A 52 19.79 -14.55 7.41
CA GLY A 52 19.64 -14.09 8.78
C GLY A 52 18.33 -13.37 9.09
N SER A 53 18.07 -13.12 10.37
CA SER A 53 16.80 -12.54 10.85
C SER A 53 16.56 -11.09 10.42
N LYS A 54 17.60 -10.29 10.15
CA LYS A 54 17.40 -8.92 9.66
C LYS A 54 16.97 -8.92 8.20
N ALA A 55 16.13 -7.96 7.83
CA ALA A 55 15.66 -7.82 6.45
C ALA A 55 16.81 -7.69 5.44
N GLN A 56 17.86 -6.93 5.80
CA GLN A 56 19.07 -6.76 4.98
C GLN A 56 19.88 -8.06 4.79
N GLU A 57 19.68 -9.03 5.67
CA GLU A 57 20.37 -10.33 5.63
C GLU A 57 19.51 -11.41 4.95
N SER A 58 18.29 -11.08 4.51
CA SER A 58 17.29 -12.02 3.97
C SER A 58 16.37 -11.40 2.91
N TYR A 59 15.23 -10.83 3.29
CA TYR A 59 14.16 -10.35 2.38
C TYR A 59 14.57 -9.18 1.48
N LEU A 60 15.67 -8.48 1.78
CA LEU A 60 16.26 -7.42 0.97
C LEU A 60 17.50 -7.87 0.18
N LEU A 61 17.85 -9.16 0.22
CA LEU A 61 18.93 -9.74 -0.59
C LEU A 61 18.40 -10.20 -1.95
N ALA A 62 18.33 -9.26 -2.91
CA ALA A 62 17.84 -9.50 -4.26
C ALA A 62 18.48 -10.71 -4.93
N GLU A 63 19.82 -10.78 -4.92
CA GLU A 63 20.58 -11.85 -5.53
C GLU A 63 20.23 -13.23 -4.94
N LYS A 64 20.06 -13.29 -3.61
CA LYS A 64 19.70 -14.54 -2.93
C LYS A 64 18.29 -15.01 -3.28
N ILE A 65 17.35 -14.09 -3.38
CA ILE A 65 15.97 -14.41 -3.78
C ILE A 65 15.94 -14.96 -5.21
N ILE A 66 16.69 -14.36 -6.13
CA ILE A 66 16.78 -14.81 -7.52
C ILE A 66 17.51 -16.17 -7.62
N GLU A 67 18.63 -16.35 -6.89
CA GLU A 67 19.36 -17.63 -6.83
C GLU A 67 18.44 -18.78 -6.44
N VAL A 68 17.65 -18.60 -5.37
CA VAL A 68 16.74 -19.66 -4.91
C VAL A 68 15.55 -19.87 -5.84
N ALA A 69 15.07 -18.82 -6.52
CA ALA A 69 14.04 -18.93 -7.53
C ALA A 69 14.51 -19.79 -8.71
N ILE A 70 15.71 -19.54 -9.22
CA ILE A 70 16.34 -20.34 -10.28
C ILE A 70 16.52 -21.79 -9.81
N LYS A 71 17.08 -22.00 -8.61
CA LYS A 71 17.33 -23.33 -8.03
C LYS A 71 16.06 -24.17 -7.91
N LEU A 72 14.92 -23.53 -7.59
CA LEU A 72 13.63 -24.21 -7.44
C LEU A 72 12.79 -24.20 -8.71
N ASN A 73 13.35 -23.71 -9.81
CA ASN A 73 12.68 -23.54 -11.10
C ASN A 73 11.34 -22.80 -10.95
N ALA A 74 11.36 -21.65 -10.28
CA ALA A 74 10.20 -20.77 -10.20
C ALA A 74 9.94 -20.13 -11.56
N ASP A 75 8.68 -20.15 -12.01
CA ASP A 75 8.26 -19.51 -13.27
C ASP A 75 8.09 -18.00 -13.09
N ALA A 76 7.67 -17.57 -11.88
CA ALA A 76 7.45 -16.17 -11.59
C ALA A 76 7.78 -15.83 -10.12
N ILE A 77 8.01 -14.53 -9.88
CA ILE A 77 8.18 -13.97 -8.53
C ILE A 77 7.07 -12.97 -8.26
N HIS A 78 6.35 -13.15 -7.12
CA HIS A 78 5.39 -12.18 -6.60
C HIS A 78 5.99 -11.44 -5.40
N PRO A 79 6.18 -10.11 -5.47
CA PRO A 79 6.83 -9.36 -4.39
C PRO A 79 5.89 -9.00 -3.23
N GLY A 80 4.56 -9.11 -3.40
CA GLY A 80 3.58 -8.61 -2.45
C GLY A 80 3.61 -7.08 -2.33
N TYR A 81 3.75 -6.58 -1.10
CA TYR A 81 3.98 -5.17 -0.79
C TYR A 81 5.12 -5.02 0.25
N GLY A 82 5.71 -3.83 0.35
CA GLY A 82 6.91 -3.61 1.17
C GLY A 82 8.14 -4.32 0.60
N PHE A 83 9.21 -4.45 1.39
CA PHE A 83 10.49 -5.03 0.97
C PHE A 83 10.91 -4.63 -0.45
N MET A 84 10.94 -5.59 -1.38
CA MET A 84 11.41 -5.38 -2.76
C MET A 84 10.30 -5.06 -3.76
N ALA A 85 9.05 -4.87 -3.31
CA ALA A 85 7.90 -4.69 -4.20
C ALA A 85 7.99 -3.44 -5.10
N GLU A 86 8.67 -2.39 -4.65
CA GLU A 86 8.88 -1.13 -5.39
C GLU A 86 10.38 -0.91 -5.70
N ASN A 87 11.17 -2.00 -5.75
CA ASN A 87 12.57 -1.95 -6.15
C ASN A 87 12.71 -2.28 -7.64
N ALA A 88 12.98 -1.26 -8.45
CA ALA A 88 13.07 -1.39 -9.90
C ALA A 88 14.28 -2.24 -10.34
N GLU A 89 15.40 -2.18 -9.63
CA GLU A 89 16.59 -2.98 -9.93
C GLU A 89 16.31 -4.46 -9.68
N PHE A 90 15.67 -4.79 -8.58
CA PHE A 90 15.24 -6.17 -8.31
C PHE A 90 14.29 -6.69 -9.38
N ALA A 91 13.26 -5.89 -9.76
CA ALA A 91 12.34 -6.26 -10.81
C ALA A 91 13.06 -6.51 -12.16
N GLN A 92 14.03 -5.65 -12.51
CA GLN A 92 14.84 -5.84 -13.72
C GLN A 92 15.70 -7.10 -13.65
N ASN A 93 16.39 -7.34 -12.53
CA ASN A 93 17.22 -8.53 -12.34
C ASN A 93 16.42 -9.83 -12.40
N VAL A 94 15.18 -9.84 -11.91
CA VAL A 94 14.25 -10.97 -12.06
C VAL A 94 13.95 -11.23 -13.54
N ILE A 95 13.61 -10.19 -14.29
CA ILE A 95 13.31 -10.27 -15.74
C ILE A 95 14.54 -10.76 -16.52
N ASP A 96 15.72 -10.20 -16.24
CA ASP A 96 16.99 -10.56 -16.90
C ASP A 96 17.40 -12.01 -16.62
N SER A 97 16.95 -12.56 -15.49
CA SER A 97 17.14 -13.97 -15.12
C SER A 97 16.15 -14.92 -15.83
N GLY A 98 15.29 -14.41 -16.70
CA GLY A 98 14.28 -15.20 -17.43
C GLY A 98 13.07 -15.62 -16.57
N ILE A 99 12.90 -15.00 -15.39
CA ILE A 99 11.79 -15.27 -14.48
C ILE A 99 10.72 -14.17 -14.68
N ILE A 100 9.45 -14.54 -14.66
CA ILE A 100 8.36 -13.59 -14.80
C ILE A 100 8.24 -12.75 -13.52
N TRP A 101 8.30 -11.42 -13.68
CA TRP A 101 8.01 -10.46 -12.61
C TRP A 101 6.50 -10.20 -12.52
N ILE A 102 5.90 -10.44 -11.35
CA ILE A 102 4.48 -10.15 -11.11
C ILE A 102 4.38 -8.74 -10.53
N GLY A 103 4.30 -7.77 -11.41
CA GLY A 103 4.26 -6.34 -11.09
C GLY A 103 4.42 -5.47 -12.32
N PRO A 104 4.45 -4.15 -12.18
CA PRO A 104 4.67 -3.23 -13.28
C PRO A 104 6.11 -3.24 -13.79
N LYS A 105 6.32 -2.63 -14.95
CA LYS A 105 7.66 -2.51 -15.56
C LYS A 105 8.62 -1.74 -14.64
N PRO A 106 9.91 -2.13 -14.58
CA PRO A 106 10.92 -1.41 -13.79
C PRO A 106 10.97 0.09 -14.08
N SER A 107 10.83 0.51 -15.34
CA SER A 107 10.77 1.93 -15.73
C SER A 107 9.60 2.68 -15.07
N THR A 108 8.47 2.03 -14.90
CA THR A 108 7.30 2.61 -14.22
C THR A 108 7.54 2.73 -12.71
N ILE A 109 8.16 1.72 -12.10
CA ILE A 109 8.55 1.79 -10.68
C ILE A 109 9.50 2.98 -10.45
N ILE A 110 10.50 3.18 -11.31
CA ILE A 110 11.42 4.32 -11.24
C ILE A 110 10.67 5.65 -11.33
N SER A 111 9.83 5.80 -12.36
CA SER A 111 9.15 7.07 -12.62
C SER A 111 8.14 7.44 -11.53
N MET A 112 7.41 6.46 -10.99
CA MET A 112 6.44 6.71 -9.91
C MET A 112 7.09 6.83 -8.53
N GLY A 113 8.22 6.17 -8.30
CA GLY A 113 8.98 6.28 -7.06
C GLY A 113 9.69 7.63 -6.89
N ASN A 114 9.89 8.37 -7.98
CA ASN A 114 10.41 9.74 -7.95
C ASN A 114 9.24 10.74 -7.93
N LYS A 115 9.06 11.45 -6.79
CA LYS A 115 7.92 12.35 -6.59
C LYS A 115 7.85 13.50 -7.60
N ASP A 116 9.00 14.05 -8.00
CA ASP A 116 9.03 15.14 -8.98
C ASP A 116 8.64 14.64 -10.37
N VAL A 117 9.14 13.47 -10.77
CA VAL A 117 8.78 12.84 -12.04
C VAL A 117 7.31 12.44 -12.06
N ALA A 118 6.81 11.83 -10.98
CA ALA A 118 5.40 11.44 -10.86
C ALA A 118 4.47 12.67 -10.95
N ARG A 119 4.85 13.78 -10.30
CA ARG A 119 4.11 15.05 -10.36
C ARG A 119 4.12 15.65 -11.78
N ASP A 120 5.26 15.68 -12.46
CA ASP A 120 5.35 16.20 -13.83
C ASP A 120 4.52 15.33 -14.79
N LEU A 121 4.52 14.01 -14.60
CA LEU A 121 3.64 13.10 -15.34
C LEU A 121 2.16 13.35 -15.02
N ALA A 122 1.80 13.62 -13.77
CA ALA A 122 0.45 13.98 -13.38
C ALA A 122 -0.02 15.25 -14.09
N ILE A 123 0.79 16.32 -14.09
CA ILE A 123 0.50 17.58 -14.82
C ILE A 123 0.30 17.30 -16.29
N LYS A 124 1.21 16.57 -16.94
CA LYS A 124 1.15 16.23 -18.35
C LYS A 124 -0.10 15.47 -18.75
N ASN A 125 -0.67 14.72 -17.81
CA ASN A 125 -1.88 13.93 -18.01
C ASN A 125 -3.14 14.60 -17.45
N ASN A 126 -3.08 15.89 -17.14
CA ASN A 126 -4.20 16.68 -16.55
C ASN A 126 -4.76 16.11 -15.25
N LEU A 127 -3.94 15.36 -14.49
CA LEU A 127 -4.31 14.91 -13.16
C LEU A 127 -4.17 16.09 -12.19
N PRO A 128 -5.21 16.47 -11.44
CA PRO A 128 -5.12 17.62 -10.54
C PRO A 128 -3.99 17.43 -9.51
N ILE A 129 -3.15 18.43 -9.36
CA ILE A 129 -2.07 18.45 -8.38
C ILE A 129 -2.31 19.56 -7.36
N CYS A 130 -1.85 19.34 -6.12
CA CYS A 130 -1.87 20.40 -5.11
C CYS A 130 -1.01 21.59 -5.56
N PRO A 131 -1.53 22.85 -5.49
CA PRO A 131 -0.72 24.01 -5.79
C PRO A 131 0.57 24.04 -4.98
N GLY A 132 1.71 24.29 -5.62
CA GLY A 132 3.00 24.23 -4.92
C GLY A 132 4.18 24.68 -5.77
N LEU A 133 5.38 24.71 -5.16
CA LEU A 133 6.64 25.16 -5.75
C LEU A 133 7.73 24.11 -5.52
N LYS A 134 8.57 23.90 -6.54
CA LYS A 134 9.79 23.07 -6.45
C LYS A 134 10.93 23.86 -5.83
N ASP A 135 12.00 23.18 -5.39
CA ASP A 135 13.18 23.82 -4.78
C ASP A 135 13.83 24.89 -5.68
N GLU A 136 13.84 24.67 -6.98
CA GLU A 136 14.36 25.63 -7.97
C GLU A 136 13.59 26.95 -8.01
N ASP A 137 12.31 26.94 -7.65
CA ASP A 137 11.46 28.14 -7.58
C ASP A 137 11.74 28.99 -6.32
N LEU A 138 12.33 28.40 -5.29
CA LEU A 138 12.58 29.06 -4.01
C LEU A 138 13.69 30.12 -4.07
N LYS A 139 14.47 30.11 -5.14
CA LYS A 139 15.60 31.03 -5.37
C LYS A 139 15.22 32.28 -6.16
N LYS A 140 13.94 32.46 -6.48
CA LYS A 140 13.46 33.57 -7.32
C LYS A 140 13.00 34.75 -6.45
N ASP A 141 13.22 35.97 -6.93
CA ASP A 141 12.88 37.22 -6.21
C ASP A 141 11.37 37.39 -5.97
N ASP A 142 10.54 36.59 -6.61
CA ASP A 142 9.08 36.62 -6.52
C ASP A 142 8.50 35.55 -5.57
N LEU A 143 9.32 34.92 -4.71
CA LEU A 143 8.93 33.82 -3.84
C LEU A 143 7.72 34.17 -2.95
N GLU A 144 7.74 35.31 -2.30
CA GLU A 144 6.65 35.76 -1.43
C GLU A 144 5.32 35.87 -2.20
N LYS A 145 5.36 36.46 -3.39
CA LYS A 145 4.19 36.58 -4.27
C LYS A 145 3.63 35.20 -4.62
N LYS A 146 4.48 34.25 -5.04
CA LYS A 146 4.07 32.88 -5.38
C LYS A 146 3.49 32.14 -4.17
N CYS A 147 4.07 32.32 -2.98
CA CYS A 147 3.54 31.73 -1.76
C CYS A 147 2.16 32.30 -1.40
N ASN A 148 1.95 33.60 -1.63
CA ASN A 148 0.64 34.23 -1.46
C ASN A 148 -0.41 33.72 -2.48
N GLU A 149 0.03 33.42 -3.71
CA GLU A 149 -0.84 32.81 -4.75
C GLU A 149 -1.24 31.37 -4.37
N ILE A 150 -0.34 30.56 -3.81
CA ILE A 150 -0.64 29.24 -3.23
C ILE A 150 -1.61 29.39 -2.05
N GLY A 151 -1.41 30.43 -1.25
CA GLY A 151 -2.16 30.72 -0.02
C GLY A 151 -1.73 29.86 1.17
N TYR A 152 -1.70 30.49 2.34
CA TYR A 152 -1.35 29.82 3.61
C TYR A 152 -2.55 29.04 4.18
N PRO A 153 -2.30 28.01 5.02
CA PRO A 153 -0.99 27.46 5.39
C PRO A 153 -0.27 26.76 4.23
N ILE A 154 1.06 26.73 4.28
CA ILE A 154 1.92 26.03 3.31
C ILE A 154 2.62 24.87 4.01
N LEU A 155 2.59 23.69 3.39
CA LEU A 155 3.33 22.50 3.82
C LEU A 155 4.70 22.48 3.14
N ILE A 156 5.75 22.37 3.93
CA ILE A 156 7.12 22.21 3.48
C ILE A 156 7.49 20.73 3.68
N LYS A 157 7.96 20.07 2.64
CA LYS A 157 8.35 18.65 2.70
C LYS A 157 9.63 18.38 1.91
N ALA A 158 10.41 17.38 2.32
CA ALA A 158 11.56 16.91 1.55
C ALA A 158 11.09 16.25 0.23
N SER A 159 11.81 16.52 -0.88
CA SER A 159 11.53 15.87 -2.17
C SER A 159 11.88 14.38 -2.15
N ALA A 160 12.92 14.00 -1.39
CA ALA A 160 13.30 12.61 -1.18
C ALA A 160 12.73 12.09 0.15
N GLY A 161 12.37 10.79 0.18
CA GLY A 161 11.87 10.12 1.38
C GLY A 161 10.35 10.11 1.53
N GLY A 162 9.85 9.45 2.60
CA GLY A 162 8.44 9.22 2.91
C GLY A 162 8.16 9.21 4.41
N GLY A 163 6.93 8.82 4.80
CA GLY A 163 6.56 8.66 6.21
C GLY A 163 6.47 9.95 7.04
N GLY A 164 6.34 11.12 6.38
CA GLY A 164 6.15 12.40 7.09
C GLY A 164 7.41 12.99 7.74
N ILE A 165 8.58 12.40 7.51
CA ILE A 165 9.84 12.89 8.09
C ILE A 165 10.21 14.25 7.45
N GLY A 166 10.39 15.27 8.29
CA GLY A 166 10.81 16.60 7.83
C GLY A 166 9.68 17.49 7.33
N MET A 167 8.43 17.09 7.45
CA MET A 167 7.29 17.96 7.11
C MET A 167 7.11 19.06 8.16
N ARG A 168 6.88 20.30 7.69
CA ARG A 168 6.58 21.48 8.50
C ARG A 168 5.46 22.28 7.86
N ILE A 169 4.61 22.87 8.69
CA ILE A 169 3.55 23.79 8.26
C ILE A 169 4.00 25.21 8.60
N ALA A 170 3.81 26.11 7.65
CA ALA A 170 4.04 27.55 7.83
C ALA A 170 2.71 28.30 7.58
N ASN A 171 2.32 29.15 8.52
CA ASN A 171 1.09 29.91 8.46
C ASN A 171 1.25 31.29 7.80
N ASN A 172 2.49 31.73 7.61
CA ASN A 172 2.85 33.00 6.98
C ASN A 172 4.26 32.92 6.37
N TYR A 173 4.67 33.99 5.67
CA TYR A 173 5.95 34.01 4.97
C TYR A 173 7.17 33.96 5.91
N GLU A 174 7.09 34.58 7.08
CA GLU A 174 8.19 34.60 8.06
C GLU A 174 8.44 33.18 8.59
N GLU A 175 7.39 32.46 9.00
CA GLU A 175 7.47 31.06 9.42
C GLU A 175 7.99 30.16 8.30
N LEU A 176 7.59 30.44 7.04
CA LEU A 176 8.03 29.69 5.89
C LEU A 176 9.53 29.78 5.71
N ILE A 177 10.10 30.98 5.67
CA ILE A 177 11.55 31.18 5.48
C ILE A 177 12.36 30.50 6.58
N GLN A 178 11.94 30.63 7.85
CA GLN A 178 12.59 29.94 8.96
C GLN A 178 12.53 28.43 8.88
N SER A 179 11.46 27.89 8.30
CA SER A 179 11.22 26.45 8.20
C SER A 179 11.95 25.82 7.01
N ILE A 180 12.15 26.54 5.91
CA ILE A 180 12.87 26.09 4.71
C ILE A 180 14.26 25.57 5.09
N GLU A 181 15.09 26.39 5.75
CA GLU A 181 16.45 26.02 6.11
C GLU A 181 16.50 24.81 7.05
N LYS A 182 15.61 24.79 8.04
CA LYS A 182 15.51 23.66 8.99
C LYS A 182 15.13 22.36 8.27
N THR A 183 14.21 22.43 7.31
CA THR A 183 13.77 21.28 6.54
C THR A 183 14.84 20.79 5.58
N LYS A 184 15.54 21.68 4.88
CA LYS A 184 16.69 21.35 4.01
C LYS A 184 17.79 20.60 4.76
N ASN A 185 18.16 21.12 5.93
CA ASN A 185 19.18 20.51 6.77
C ASN A 185 18.78 19.13 7.28
N LEU A 186 17.50 18.93 7.63
CA LEU A 186 16.98 17.64 8.08
C LEU A 186 16.90 16.65 6.90
N ALA A 187 16.43 17.08 5.74
CA ALA A 187 16.36 16.27 4.53
C ALA A 187 17.75 15.77 4.09
N LYS A 188 18.74 16.67 4.10
CA LYS A 188 20.13 16.30 3.80
C LYS A 188 20.70 15.24 4.76
N LYS A 189 20.40 15.37 6.06
CA LYS A 189 20.84 14.37 7.06
C LYS A 189 20.13 13.03 6.93
N ALA A 190 18.83 13.04 6.66
CA ALA A 190 18.02 11.82 6.63
C ALA A 190 18.10 11.07 5.30
N PHE A 191 18.21 11.80 4.18
CA PHE A 191 18.05 11.23 2.83
C PHE A 191 19.24 11.52 1.90
N GLY A 192 20.23 12.28 2.35
CA GLY A 192 21.38 12.68 1.51
C GLY A 192 21.05 13.78 0.48
N ASN A 193 19.80 14.16 0.32
CA ASN A 193 19.31 15.21 -0.57
C ASN A 193 18.64 16.33 0.23
N SER A 194 18.94 17.59 -0.11
CA SER A 194 18.38 18.77 0.56
C SER A 194 17.20 19.41 -0.15
N ASP A 195 16.79 18.88 -1.31
CA ASP A 195 15.70 19.44 -2.09
C ASP A 195 14.37 19.33 -1.34
N ILE A 196 13.62 20.42 -1.36
CA ILE A 196 12.34 20.53 -0.69
C ILE A 196 11.23 20.94 -1.68
N PHE A 197 10.03 20.74 -1.21
CA PHE A 197 8.81 21.05 -1.93
C PHE A 197 7.89 21.88 -1.04
N LEU A 198 7.26 22.91 -1.62
CA LEU A 198 6.20 23.68 -0.95
C LEU A 198 4.86 23.29 -1.57
N GLU A 199 3.87 23.02 -0.75
CA GLU A 199 2.50 22.75 -1.22
C GLU A 199 1.48 23.45 -0.34
N LYS A 200 0.32 23.77 -0.91
CA LYS A 200 -0.84 24.18 -0.15
C LYS A 200 -1.16 23.12 0.91
N PHE A 201 -1.22 23.51 2.17
CA PHE A 201 -1.69 22.62 3.23
C PHE A 201 -3.22 22.59 3.23
N ILE A 202 -3.79 21.41 3.09
CA ILE A 202 -5.24 21.18 3.13
C ILE A 202 -5.60 20.78 4.57
N SER A 203 -6.20 21.70 5.32
CA SER A 203 -6.45 21.49 6.75
C SER A 203 -7.57 20.49 7.02
N ASN A 204 -8.60 20.47 6.17
CA ASN A 204 -9.73 19.55 6.27
C ASN A 204 -9.70 18.58 5.10
N ALA A 205 -8.80 17.60 5.20
CA ALA A 205 -8.50 16.67 4.12
C ALA A 205 -8.93 15.25 4.44
N ARG A 206 -9.32 14.51 3.40
CA ARG A 206 -9.43 13.05 3.45
C ARG A 206 -8.43 12.43 2.50
N HIS A 207 -7.93 11.28 2.88
CA HIS A 207 -7.06 10.44 2.07
C HIS A 207 -7.94 9.46 1.29
N ILE A 208 -8.19 9.77 0.03
CA ILE A 208 -8.99 8.93 -0.87
C ILE A 208 -8.06 8.33 -1.92
N GLU A 209 -8.28 7.09 -2.28
CA GLU A 209 -7.46 6.42 -3.27
C GLU A 209 -8.31 5.60 -4.24
N ILE A 210 -7.84 5.49 -5.47
CA ILE A 210 -8.51 4.69 -6.51
C ILE A 210 -7.68 3.45 -6.79
N GLN A 211 -8.29 2.28 -6.59
CA GLN A 211 -7.70 1.02 -7.02
C GLN A 211 -7.75 0.92 -8.54
N VAL A 212 -6.60 0.77 -9.17
CA VAL A 212 -6.49 0.57 -10.61
C VAL A 212 -5.88 -0.78 -10.96
N PHE A 213 -6.16 -1.25 -12.17
CA PHE A 213 -5.51 -2.41 -12.78
C PHE A 213 -5.18 -2.09 -14.24
N GLY A 214 -3.90 -1.99 -14.54
CA GLY A 214 -3.42 -1.71 -15.89
C GLY A 214 -3.25 -2.99 -16.71
N LEU A 215 -3.66 -2.95 -17.96
CA LEU A 215 -3.53 -4.04 -18.95
C LEU A 215 -2.49 -3.70 -20.03
N GLY A 216 -1.50 -2.87 -19.71
CA GLY A 216 -0.44 -2.43 -20.61
C GLY A 216 -0.94 -1.52 -21.72
N GLU A 217 -0.61 -1.85 -22.96
CA GLU A 217 -0.96 -1.05 -24.17
C GLU A 217 -2.48 -0.96 -24.42
N ARG A 218 -3.31 -1.80 -23.79
CA ARG A 218 -4.72 -1.95 -24.15
C ARG A 218 -5.62 -0.95 -23.45
N LYS A 219 -5.59 -0.96 -22.11
CA LYS A 219 -6.47 -0.15 -21.25
C LYS A 219 -6.07 -0.28 -19.80
N ALA A 220 -6.71 0.51 -18.95
CA ALA A 220 -6.75 0.31 -17.51
C ALA A 220 -8.19 0.25 -17.01
N LEU A 221 -8.36 -0.32 -15.84
CA LEU A 221 -9.64 -0.47 -15.13
C LEU A 221 -9.51 0.15 -13.75
N HIS A 222 -10.61 0.63 -13.17
CA HIS A 222 -10.67 0.96 -11.75
C HIS A 222 -11.60 -0.01 -11.01
N PHE A 223 -11.31 -0.19 -9.72
CA PHE A 223 -12.09 -1.02 -8.79
C PHE A 223 -12.64 -0.17 -7.65
N TYR A 224 -13.08 1.04 -7.99
CA TYR A 224 -13.59 2.05 -7.09
C TYR A 224 -12.56 2.60 -6.10
N GLU A 225 -13.06 3.39 -5.17
CA GLU A 225 -12.29 4.13 -4.19
C GLU A 225 -12.20 3.41 -2.84
N ARG A 226 -11.18 3.82 -2.07
CA ARG A 226 -11.07 3.56 -0.63
C ARG A 226 -10.87 4.87 0.11
N ASP A 227 -11.41 4.96 1.30
CA ASP A 227 -11.05 5.99 2.27
C ASP A 227 -10.04 5.43 3.27
N CYS A 228 -8.89 6.08 3.35
CA CYS A 228 -7.79 5.72 4.23
C CYS A 228 -7.44 6.88 5.18
N SER A 229 -8.43 7.71 5.55
CA SER A 229 -8.21 8.92 6.36
C SER A 229 -7.92 8.63 7.82
N ILE A 230 -8.34 7.46 8.35
CA ILE A 230 -8.09 7.10 9.74
C ILE A 230 -6.68 6.55 9.87
N GLN A 231 -5.78 7.43 10.28
CA GLN A 231 -4.34 7.17 10.34
C GLN A 231 -3.77 7.52 11.72
N ARG A 232 -2.72 6.83 12.09
CA ARG A 232 -1.90 7.14 13.25
C ARG A 232 -0.48 7.47 12.77
N ARG A 233 -0.02 8.70 12.96
CA ARG A 233 1.32 9.16 12.52
C ARG A 233 1.59 8.82 11.05
N PHE A 234 0.62 9.10 10.17
CA PHE A 234 0.65 8.82 8.74
C PHE A 234 0.63 7.31 8.37
N GLN A 235 0.38 6.43 9.34
CA GLN A 235 0.14 5.01 9.09
C GLN A 235 -1.37 4.75 9.07
N LYS A 236 -1.89 4.18 7.99
CA LYS A 236 -3.28 3.76 7.86
C LYS A 236 -3.58 2.67 8.88
N ILE A 237 -4.75 2.73 9.53
CA ILE A 237 -5.17 1.77 10.59
C ILE A 237 -6.56 1.22 10.31
N ILE A 238 -7.47 2.07 9.81
CA ILE A 238 -8.81 1.68 9.38
C ILE A 238 -9.01 2.22 7.98
N GLU A 239 -9.43 1.35 7.08
CA GLU A 239 -9.76 1.67 5.70
C GLU A 239 -11.17 1.21 5.38
N GLU A 240 -11.87 1.94 4.52
CA GLU A 240 -13.22 1.57 4.12
C GLU A 240 -13.49 1.83 2.63
N SER A 241 -14.41 1.08 2.09
CA SER A 241 -14.90 1.23 0.72
C SER A 241 -16.39 0.87 0.65
N PRO A 242 -17.23 1.69 0.00
CA PRO A 242 -16.95 3.00 -0.62
C PRO A 242 -16.62 4.09 0.40
N ALA A 243 -16.00 5.20 -0.07
CA ALA A 243 -15.74 6.37 0.76
C ALA A 243 -17.06 7.06 1.15
N PRO A 244 -17.39 7.20 2.46
CA PRO A 244 -18.65 7.80 2.87
C PRO A 244 -18.69 9.30 2.55
N GLU A 245 -19.89 9.84 2.34
CA GLU A 245 -20.18 11.28 2.24
C GLU A 245 -19.44 12.05 1.12
N ILE A 246 -18.85 11.37 0.14
CA ILE A 246 -18.34 11.98 -1.09
C ILE A 246 -19.35 11.73 -2.21
N LYS A 247 -19.62 12.76 -3.00
CA LYS A 247 -20.55 12.63 -4.13
C LYS A 247 -20.00 11.69 -5.19
N ASP A 248 -20.85 10.83 -5.74
CA ASP A 248 -20.48 9.91 -6.82
C ASP A 248 -19.84 10.65 -8.02
N SER A 249 -20.28 11.87 -8.33
CA SER A 249 -19.69 12.66 -9.41
C SER A 249 -18.21 12.97 -9.19
N ILE A 250 -17.78 13.22 -7.94
CA ILE A 250 -16.39 13.49 -7.58
C ILE A 250 -15.59 12.18 -7.64
N ILE A 251 -16.15 11.10 -7.11
CA ILE A 251 -15.51 9.77 -7.19
C ILE A 251 -15.32 9.33 -8.63
N ASN A 252 -16.32 9.53 -9.49
CA ASN A 252 -16.20 9.20 -10.91
C ASN A 252 -15.11 10.04 -11.59
N GLU A 253 -15.02 11.34 -11.29
CA GLU A 253 -13.97 12.21 -11.81
C GLU A 253 -12.56 11.75 -11.35
N MET A 254 -12.40 11.37 -10.07
CA MET A 254 -11.17 10.76 -9.57
C MET A 254 -10.84 9.47 -10.32
N ALA A 255 -11.80 8.57 -10.48
CA ALA A 255 -11.62 7.28 -11.13
C ALA A 255 -11.25 7.43 -12.62
N GLU A 256 -11.93 8.32 -13.36
CA GLU A 256 -11.62 8.63 -14.75
C GLU A 256 -10.21 9.21 -14.89
N SER A 257 -9.85 10.16 -14.02
CA SER A 257 -8.53 10.77 -14.00
C SER A 257 -7.43 9.72 -13.71
N ALA A 258 -7.67 8.83 -12.75
CA ALA A 258 -6.76 7.74 -12.42
C ALA A 258 -6.60 6.74 -13.57
N VAL A 259 -7.70 6.31 -14.20
CA VAL A 259 -7.68 5.40 -15.36
C VAL A 259 -6.95 6.03 -16.55
N ASN A 260 -7.21 7.30 -16.85
CA ASN A 260 -6.53 8.01 -17.92
C ASN A 260 -5.01 8.11 -17.68
N PHE A 261 -4.61 8.46 -16.44
CA PHE A 261 -3.20 8.50 -16.05
C PHE A 261 -2.52 7.15 -16.24
N VAL A 262 -3.09 6.09 -15.69
CA VAL A 262 -2.56 4.71 -15.74
C VAL A 262 -2.49 4.18 -17.18
N THR A 263 -3.52 4.47 -18.00
CA THR A 263 -3.55 4.09 -19.43
C THR A 263 -2.43 4.75 -20.20
N ASN A 264 -2.22 6.05 -20.00
CA ASN A 264 -1.17 6.81 -20.69
C ASN A 264 0.24 6.37 -20.26
N GLN A 265 0.41 5.83 -19.05
CA GLN A 265 1.65 5.22 -18.59
C GLN A 265 1.81 3.76 -19.05
N LYS A 266 0.82 3.20 -19.78
CA LYS A 266 0.81 1.80 -20.23
C LYS A 266 1.09 0.84 -19.06
N TYR A 267 0.48 1.15 -17.92
CA TYR A 267 0.69 0.45 -16.66
C TYR A 267 0.27 -1.01 -16.74
N GLU A 268 0.96 -1.86 -15.98
CA GLU A 268 0.71 -3.30 -15.92
C GLU A 268 0.48 -3.77 -14.48
N GLY A 269 -0.62 -4.51 -14.27
CA GLY A 269 -0.97 -5.08 -12.98
C GLY A 269 -1.73 -4.13 -12.04
N ALA A 270 -1.82 -4.53 -10.77
CA ALA A 270 -2.50 -3.75 -9.75
C ALA A 270 -1.66 -2.54 -9.32
N GLY A 271 -2.31 -1.40 -9.15
CA GLY A 271 -1.73 -0.17 -8.61
C GLY A 271 -2.80 0.69 -7.95
N THR A 272 -2.38 1.73 -7.27
CA THR A 272 -3.29 2.64 -6.58
C THR A 272 -2.86 4.07 -6.80
N ILE A 273 -3.82 4.93 -7.16
CA ILE A 273 -3.62 6.38 -7.24
C ILE A 273 -4.17 6.98 -5.96
N GLU A 274 -3.32 7.59 -5.16
CA GLU A 274 -3.68 8.26 -3.93
C GLU A 274 -3.96 9.75 -4.15
N PHE A 275 -5.02 10.24 -3.51
CA PHE A 275 -5.48 11.63 -3.58
C PHE A 275 -5.67 12.22 -2.19
N ILE A 276 -5.42 13.52 -2.08
CA ILE A 276 -5.94 14.36 -1.01
C ILE A 276 -7.26 14.97 -1.50
N TYR A 277 -8.34 14.69 -0.79
CA TYR A 277 -9.65 15.31 -1.03
C TYR A 277 -9.86 16.45 -0.04
N ASP A 278 -9.97 17.68 -0.56
CA ASP A 278 -10.29 18.90 0.18
C ASP A 278 -11.82 18.97 0.39
N ILE A 279 -12.25 18.73 1.62
CA ILE A 279 -13.68 18.69 1.97
C ILE A 279 -14.33 20.07 1.77
N ASP A 280 -13.61 21.14 2.13
CA ASP A 280 -14.16 22.51 2.13
C ASP A 280 -14.40 23.01 0.70
N ASN A 281 -13.44 22.74 -0.20
CA ASN A 281 -13.50 23.17 -1.59
C ASN A 281 -14.05 22.11 -2.55
N LYS A 282 -14.28 20.87 -2.07
CA LYS A 282 -14.75 19.72 -2.86
C LYS A 282 -13.85 19.45 -4.08
N LYS A 283 -12.54 19.57 -3.87
CA LYS A 283 -11.50 19.33 -4.87
C LYS A 283 -10.63 18.19 -4.43
N PHE A 284 -10.03 17.50 -5.39
CA PHE A 284 -9.03 16.46 -5.10
C PHE A 284 -7.73 16.75 -5.81
N TYR A 285 -6.65 16.25 -5.25
CA TYR A 285 -5.30 16.46 -5.76
C TYR A 285 -4.51 15.17 -5.67
N PHE A 286 -3.80 14.85 -6.74
CA PHE A 286 -2.88 13.71 -6.79
C PHE A 286 -1.83 13.82 -5.68
N LEU A 287 -1.64 12.76 -4.94
CA LEU A 287 -0.62 12.64 -3.90
C LEU A 287 0.55 11.79 -4.40
N GLU A 288 0.27 10.53 -4.73
CA GLU A 288 1.27 9.58 -5.25
C GLU A 288 0.60 8.39 -5.94
N MET A 289 1.42 7.57 -6.62
CA MET A 289 0.99 6.28 -7.15
C MET A 289 1.80 5.16 -6.48
N ASN A 290 1.11 4.20 -5.89
CA ASN A 290 1.72 2.97 -5.43
C ASN A 290 1.70 1.93 -6.55
N THR A 291 2.89 1.47 -6.94
CA THR A 291 3.10 0.57 -8.08
C THR A 291 3.07 -0.91 -7.68
N ARG A 292 2.18 -1.25 -6.78
CA ARG A 292 2.01 -2.58 -6.18
C ARG A 292 0.61 -2.78 -5.65
N ILE A 293 0.31 -3.98 -5.20
CA ILE A 293 -0.86 -4.21 -4.36
C ILE A 293 -0.68 -3.50 -3.01
N GLN A 294 -1.75 -2.98 -2.42
CA GLN A 294 -1.71 -2.34 -1.11
C GLN A 294 -2.26 -3.25 0.00
N VAL A 295 -1.96 -2.90 1.26
CA VAL A 295 -2.42 -3.64 2.44
C VAL A 295 -3.94 -3.74 2.44
N GLU A 296 -4.61 -2.63 2.15
CA GLU A 296 -6.06 -2.38 2.19
C GLU A 296 -6.84 -2.86 0.95
N HIS A 297 -6.19 -3.62 0.04
CA HIS A 297 -6.90 -4.19 -1.12
C HIS A 297 -8.13 -5.06 -0.77
N PRO A 298 -8.20 -5.69 0.42
CA PRO A 298 -9.35 -6.53 0.76
C PRO A 298 -10.69 -5.81 0.79
N VAL A 299 -10.76 -4.53 1.21
CA VAL A 299 -12.05 -3.81 1.19
C VAL A 299 -12.58 -3.63 -0.23
N THR A 300 -11.68 -3.39 -1.19
CA THR A 300 -12.03 -3.33 -2.62
C THR A 300 -12.50 -4.71 -3.12
N GLU A 301 -11.78 -5.77 -2.80
CA GLU A 301 -12.13 -7.13 -3.20
C GLU A 301 -13.51 -7.53 -2.66
N MET A 302 -13.80 -7.18 -1.40
CA MET A 302 -15.07 -7.49 -0.76
C MET A 302 -16.25 -6.77 -1.43
N ILE A 303 -16.14 -5.48 -1.79
CA ILE A 303 -17.27 -4.75 -2.40
C ILE A 303 -17.43 -5.05 -3.89
N THR A 304 -16.38 -5.51 -4.59
CA THR A 304 -16.41 -5.76 -6.04
C THR A 304 -16.47 -7.24 -6.41
N ASP A 305 -16.43 -8.12 -5.42
CA ASP A 305 -16.34 -9.58 -5.61
C ASP A 305 -15.19 -9.97 -6.55
N SER A 306 -14.06 -9.28 -6.42
CA SER A 306 -12.85 -9.48 -7.22
C SER A 306 -11.73 -10.11 -6.40
N ASP A 307 -10.72 -10.65 -7.08
CA ASP A 307 -9.51 -11.21 -6.47
C ASP A 307 -8.28 -10.59 -7.17
N LEU A 308 -7.87 -9.42 -6.68
CA LEU A 308 -6.81 -8.61 -7.29
C LEU A 308 -5.46 -9.33 -7.32
N VAL A 309 -5.15 -10.13 -6.30
CA VAL A 309 -3.91 -10.91 -6.24
C VAL A 309 -3.94 -12.04 -7.27
N SER A 310 -5.05 -12.75 -7.41
CA SER A 310 -5.22 -13.73 -8.48
C SER A 310 -5.12 -13.08 -9.86
N MET A 311 -5.72 -11.89 -10.04
CA MET A 311 -5.63 -11.12 -11.28
C MET A 311 -4.18 -10.73 -11.63
N GLN A 312 -3.36 -10.31 -10.63
CA GLN A 312 -1.95 -10.02 -10.86
C GLN A 312 -1.20 -11.25 -11.39
N ILE A 313 -1.42 -12.41 -10.77
CA ILE A 313 -0.79 -13.67 -11.18
C ILE A 313 -1.27 -14.07 -12.58
N GLN A 314 -2.58 -14.03 -12.84
CA GLN A 314 -3.15 -14.39 -14.14
C GLN A 314 -2.64 -13.49 -15.25
N PHE A 315 -2.60 -12.16 -15.02
CA PHE A 315 -2.09 -11.19 -15.99
C PHE A 315 -0.63 -11.46 -16.34
N ALA A 316 0.24 -11.59 -15.34
CA ALA A 316 1.66 -11.81 -15.54
C ALA A 316 1.96 -13.16 -16.24
N LEU A 317 1.17 -14.18 -15.98
CA LEU A 317 1.30 -15.49 -16.60
C LEU A 317 0.57 -15.61 -17.96
N ASN A 318 -0.01 -14.53 -18.47
CA ASN A 318 -0.85 -14.52 -19.68
C ASN A 318 -2.01 -15.54 -19.62
N LEU A 319 -2.56 -15.77 -18.42
CA LEU A 319 -3.81 -16.51 -18.23
C LEU A 319 -4.98 -15.56 -18.50
N ASP A 320 -6.15 -16.12 -18.87
CA ASP A 320 -7.27 -15.36 -19.43
C ASP A 320 -7.84 -14.24 -18.51
N LEU A 321 -7.30 -13.03 -18.62
CA LEU A 321 -7.86 -11.80 -18.06
C LEU A 321 -8.40 -10.85 -19.14
N GLN A 322 -8.40 -11.29 -20.40
CA GLN A 322 -8.65 -10.41 -21.56
C GLN A 322 -10.10 -9.95 -21.69
N SER A 323 -11.00 -10.56 -20.96
CA SER A 323 -12.45 -10.32 -21.03
C SER A 323 -13.00 -9.40 -19.94
N ILE A 324 -12.14 -8.87 -19.04
CA ILE A 324 -12.61 -7.95 -17.99
C ILE A 324 -12.86 -6.56 -18.60
N GLU A 325 -14.08 -6.09 -18.44
CA GLU A 325 -14.54 -4.77 -18.88
C GLU A 325 -15.02 -3.96 -17.68
N GLN A 326 -14.82 -2.63 -17.72
CA GLN A 326 -15.20 -1.73 -16.64
C GLN A 326 -16.68 -1.86 -16.24
N ASN A 327 -17.56 -2.04 -17.21
CA ASN A 327 -19.01 -2.18 -16.99
C ASN A 327 -19.43 -3.49 -16.30
N LYS A 328 -18.50 -4.44 -16.13
CA LYS A 328 -18.71 -5.68 -15.38
C LYS A 328 -18.23 -5.61 -13.94
N ILE A 329 -17.49 -4.55 -13.59
CA ILE A 329 -17.02 -4.34 -12.23
C ILE A 329 -18.08 -3.51 -11.49
N ASN A 330 -18.85 -4.17 -10.65
CA ASN A 330 -19.91 -3.55 -9.86
C ASN A 330 -19.51 -3.50 -8.39
N LYS A 331 -19.89 -2.44 -7.68
CA LYS A 331 -19.73 -2.36 -6.23
C LYS A 331 -21.05 -2.70 -5.52
N SER A 332 -20.97 -3.41 -4.41
CA SER A 332 -22.13 -3.75 -3.57
C SER A 332 -21.77 -3.73 -2.10
N GLY A 333 -22.66 -3.15 -1.28
CA GLY A 333 -22.47 -3.05 0.15
C GLY A 333 -21.37 -2.08 0.56
N HIS A 334 -20.87 -2.27 1.78
CA HIS A 334 -19.82 -1.47 2.39
C HIS A 334 -18.85 -2.38 3.15
N ALA A 335 -17.55 -2.21 2.94
CA ALA A 335 -16.52 -2.98 3.61
C ALA A 335 -15.62 -2.07 4.43
N ILE A 336 -15.21 -2.54 5.62
CA ILE A 336 -14.29 -1.84 6.52
C ILE A 336 -13.18 -2.82 6.91
N GLU A 337 -11.94 -2.40 6.80
CA GLU A 337 -10.76 -3.13 7.26
C GLU A 337 -10.20 -2.47 8.51
N CYS A 338 -9.85 -3.28 9.50
CA CYS A 338 -9.05 -2.88 10.66
C CYS A 338 -7.74 -3.65 10.67
N ARG A 339 -6.62 -2.93 10.77
CA ARG A 339 -5.30 -3.56 10.90
C ARG A 339 -5.01 -3.88 12.36
N LEU A 340 -4.76 -5.16 12.63
CA LEU A 340 -4.37 -5.63 13.96
C LEU A 340 -2.86 -5.73 14.06
N TYR A 341 -2.27 -4.95 14.96
CA TYR A 341 -0.82 -4.89 15.20
C TYR A 341 -0.45 -5.40 16.60
N ALA A 342 0.70 -6.07 16.71
CA ALA A 342 1.35 -6.37 17.98
C ALA A 342 2.05 -5.11 18.51
N GLU A 343 1.29 -4.20 19.10
CA GLU A 343 1.71 -2.90 19.63
C GLU A 343 1.06 -2.62 20.98
N ASP A 344 1.74 -1.86 21.83
CA ASP A 344 1.22 -1.45 23.14
C ASP A 344 0.71 0.01 23.10
N PRO A 345 -0.62 0.24 23.01
CA PRO A 345 -1.19 1.58 23.01
C PRO A 345 -0.83 2.42 24.25
N ALA A 346 -0.70 1.77 25.43
CA ALA A 346 -0.33 2.44 26.67
C ALA A 346 1.13 2.93 26.67
N LYS A 347 1.98 2.31 25.85
CA LYS A 347 3.38 2.69 25.63
C LYS A 347 3.60 3.40 24.30
N ASN A 348 2.64 4.22 23.90
CA ASN A 348 2.76 5.03 22.69
C ASN A 348 2.92 4.19 21.42
N PHE A 349 2.27 3.01 21.38
CA PHE A 349 2.29 2.04 20.29
C PHE A 349 3.69 1.50 19.96
N LEU A 350 4.51 1.27 20.99
CA LEU A 350 5.74 0.52 20.79
C LEU A 350 5.41 -0.92 20.37
N PRO A 351 6.21 -1.52 19.46
CA PRO A 351 6.06 -2.93 19.12
C PRO A 351 6.07 -3.82 20.38
N SER A 352 5.19 -4.82 20.40
CA SER A 352 5.06 -5.80 21.48
C SER A 352 5.45 -7.19 20.95
N PRO A 353 6.74 -7.48 20.78
CA PRO A 353 7.20 -8.80 20.37
C PRO A 353 6.91 -9.82 21.46
N GLY A 354 6.73 -11.08 21.08
CA GLY A 354 6.49 -12.17 22.00
C GLY A 354 5.73 -13.32 21.37
N LYS A 355 5.50 -14.35 22.18
CA LYS A 355 4.77 -15.54 21.75
C LYS A 355 3.26 -15.36 21.96
N ILE A 356 2.48 -15.66 20.94
CA ILE A 356 1.02 -15.71 21.02
C ILE A 356 0.65 -16.96 21.79
N SER A 357 0.24 -16.81 23.07
CA SER A 357 -0.14 -17.94 23.92
C SER A 357 -1.57 -18.40 23.73
N LYS A 358 -2.44 -17.51 23.21
CA LYS A 358 -3.82 -17.79 22.85
C LYS A 358 -4.24 -16.95 21.65
N LEU A 359 -4.92 -17.57 20.70
CA LEU A 359 -5.55 -16.90 19.57
C LEU A 359 -6.92 -17.53 19.32
N LYS A 360 -7.97 -16.91 19.82
CA LYS A 360 -9.33 -17.36 19.58
C LYS A 360 -10.02 -16.41 18.62
N LEU A 361 -10.27 -16.91 17.43
CA LEU A 361 -10.99 -16.19 16.38
C LEU A 361 -12.50 -16.38 16.60
N PRO A 362 -13.30 -15.30 16.61
CA PRO A 362 -14.75 -15.40 16.75
C PRO A 362 -15.38 -16.20 15.62
N ASN A 363 -16.51 -16.86 15.94
CA ASN A 363 -17.32 -17.52 14.90
C ASN A 363 -18.14 -16.46 14.15
N THR A 364 -18.00 -16.43 12.80
CA THR A 364 -18.61 -15.42 11.93
C THR A 364 -19.93 -15.84 11.31
N GLY A 365 -20.63 -16.84 11.86
CA GLY A 365 -21.80 -17.50 11.26
C GLY A 365 -22.98 -16.58 10.87
N PHE A 366 -22.92 -15.27 11.13
CA PHE A 366 -23.95 -14.27 10.85
C PHE A 366 -23.42 -12.96 10.25
N ALA A 367 -22.13 -12.86 9.98
CA ALA A 367 -21.52 -11.66 9.38
C ALA A 367 -20.51 -12.07 8.32
N ASP A 368 -20.44 -11.30 7.23
CA ASP A 368 -19.41 -11.47 6.20
C ASP A 368 -18.09 -10.85 6.69
N ILE A 369 -17.36 -11.64 7.47
CA ILE A 369 -16.03 -11.28 7.99
C ILE A 369 -14.97 -12.07 7.23
N ARG A 370 -14.04 -11.34 6.63
CA ARG A 370 -12.81 -11.89 6.07
C ARG A 370 -11.65 -11.63 7.01
N LEU A 371 -10.79 -12.63 7.14
CA LEU A 371 -9.57 -12.54 7.94
C LEU A 371 -8.35 -12.86 7.07
N ASP A 372 -7.47 -11.89 6.90
CA ASP A 372 -6.16 -12.08 6.31
C ASP A 372 -5.12 -12.06 7.44
N ILE A 373 -4.71 -13.24 7.89
CA ILE A 373 -3.87 -13.44 9.08
C ILE A 373 -2.55 -14.12 8.73
N GLY A 374 -1.47 -13.62 9.30
CA GLY A 374 -0.11 -14.13 9.08
C GLY A 374 0.46 -14.98 10.21
N VAL A 375 -0.35 -15.30 11.24
CA VAL A 375 0.09 -16.03 12.43
C VAL A 375 -0.95 -17.06 12.87
N ASP A 376 -0.52 -18.04 13.69
CA ASP A 376 -1.37 -18.96 14.41
C ASP A 376 -1.05 -18.89 15.92
N GLU A 377 -1.89 -19.53 16.76
CA GLU A 377 -1.58 -19.73 18.16
C GLU A 377 -0.25 -20.48 18.32
N GLY A 378 0.60 -19.97 19.19
CA GLY A 378 1.94 -20.51 19.41
C GLY A 378 3.05 -19.85 18.58
N ASP A 379 2.69 -19.06 17.56
CA ASP A 379 3.68 -18.31 16.75
C ASP A 379 4.31 -17.16 17.57
N GLU A 380 5.50 -16.74 17.15
CA GLU A 380 6.26 -15.66 17.78
C GLU A 380 6.29 -14.42 16.90
N ILE A 381 5.91 -13.27 17.47
CA ILE A 381 6.07 -11.95 16.82
C ILE A 381 7.46 -11.43 17.15
N SER A 382 8.25 -11.19 16.10
CA SER A 382 9.61 -10.66 16.25
C SER A 382 9.62 -9.13 16.18
N PHE A 383 10.72 -8.54 16.63
CA PHE A 383 10.99 -7.10 16.48
C PHE A 383 11.73 -6.75 15.18
N TYR A 384 12.03 -7.75 14.35
CA TYR A 384 12.79 -7.54 13.10
C TYR A 384 11.95 -6.98 11.95
N TYR A 385 10.64 -7.16 11.99
CA TYR A 385 9.73 -6.84 10.89
C TYR A 385 8.51 -6.08 11.39
N ASP A 386 7.68 -5.64 10.44
CA ASP A 386 6.40 -5.00 10.74
C ASP A 386 5.56 -5.90 11.67
N PRO A 387 5.00 -5.33 12.77
CA PRO A 387 4.28 -6.10 13.77
C PRO A 387 2.82 -6.39 13.41
N MET A 388 2.40 -6.24 12.16
CA MET A 388 1.04 -6.54 11.72
C MET A 388 0.75 -8.04 11.83
N ILE A 389 -0.29 -8.38 12.59
CA ILE A 389 -0.75 -9.74 12.85
C ILE A 389 -1.76 -10.16 11.79
N ALA A 390 -2.74 -9.29 11.56
CA ALA A 390 -3.89 -9.58 10.71
C ALA A 390 -4.54 -8.31 10.17
N LYS A 391 -5.32 -8.50 9.10
CA LYS A 391 -6.35 -7.58 8.64
C LYS A 391 -7.69 -8.24 8.86
N ILE A 392 -8.60 -7.51 9.50
CA ILE A 392 -9.97 -7.96 9.78
C ILE A 392 -10.86 -7.10 8.91
N ILE A 393 -11.63 -7.71 8.02
CA ILE A 393 -12.49 -7.00 7.08
C ILE A 393 -13.93 -7.43 7.31
N SER A 394 -14.81 -6.46 7.57
CA SER A 394 -16.26 -6.66 7.69
C SER A 394 -16.95 -6.09 6.47
N LYS A 395 -17.86 -6.84 5.85
CA LYS A 395 -18.75 -6.37 4.80
C LYS A 395 -20.21 -6.54 5.21
N SER A 396 -21.05 -5.58 4.82
CA SER A 396 -22.50 -5.63 4.97
C SER A 396 -23.18 -4.80 3.89
N ASP A 397 -24.51 -4.79 3.85
CA ASP A 397 -25.27 -4.02 2.87
C ASP A 397 -25.07 -2.50 3.04
N ASN A 398 -24.75 -2.05 4.26
CA ASN A 398 -24.51 -0.64 4.57
C ASN A 398 -23.39 -0.45 5.60
N ARG A 399 -22.89 0.79 5.69
CA ARG A 399 -21.77 1.16 6.56
C ARG A 399 -22.04 0.89 8.04
N ALA A 400 -23.24 1.21 8.53
CA ALA A 400 -23.57 1.06 9.95
C ALA A 400 -23.50 -0.39 10.40
N GLU A 401 -24.01 -1.30 9.60
CA GLU A 401 -23.92 -2.74 9.85
C GLU A 401 -22.48 -3.24 9.79
N SER A 402 -21.67 -2.81 8.80
CA SER A 402 -20.26 -3.18 8.71
C SER A 402 -19.48 -2.73 9.95
N VAL A 403 -19.74 -1.50 10.43
CA VAL A 403 -19.15 -0.99 11.69
C VAL A 403 -19.56 -1.86 12.88
N ASN A 404 -20.86 -2.15 13.02
CA ASN A 404 -21.36 -2.94 14.16
C ASN A 404 -20.79 -4.37 14.16
N ASN A 405 -20.71 -5.00 12.98
CA ASN A 405 -20.13 -6.33 12.84
C ASN A 405 -18.63 -6.32 13.16
N MET A 406 -17.89 -5.29 12.75
CA MET A 406 -16.47 -5.12 13.10
C MET A 406 -16.28 -4.97 14.61
N ILE A 407 -17.07 -4.11 15.26
CA ILE A 407 -17.03 -3.90 16.72
C ILE A 407 -17.33 -5.22 17.44
N HIS A 408 -18.38 -5.92 17.02
CA HIS A 408 -18.74 -7.21 17.61
C HIS A 408 -17.60 -8.23 17.45
N TYR A 409 -17.05 -8.38 16.24
CA TYR A 409 -15.94 -9.29 15.99
C TYR A 409 -14.71 -8.97 16.85
N LEU A 410 -14.32 -7.70 16.90
CA LEU A 410 -13.19 -7.26 17.71
C LEU A 410 -13.44 -7.47 19.21
N SER A 411 -14.68 -7.34 19.69
CA SER A 411 -15.01 -7.56 21.11
C SER A 411 -14.80 -9.02 21.54
N GLU A 412 -15.10 -9.97 20.67
CA GLU A 412 -14.98 -11.41 20.92
C GLU A 412 -13.60 -12.01 20.58
N LEU A 413 -12.79 -11.28 19.82
CA LEU A 413 -11.43 -11.71 19.49
C LEU A 413 -10.56 -11.76 20.73
N GLU A 414 -9.95 -12.91 21.04
CA GLU A 414 -9.04 -13.06 22.17
C GLU A 414 -7.62 -13.33 21.68
N ILE A 415 -6.66 -12.50 22.13
CA ILE A 415 -5.22 -12.67 21.88
C ILE A 415 -4.51 -12.46 23.21
N GLU A 416 -3.67 -13.43 23.60
CA GLU A 416 -2.87 -13.37 24.81
C GLU A 416 -1.39 -13.65 24.51
N GLY A 417 -0.51 -13.18 25.40
CA GLY A 417 0.94 -13.32 25.28
C GLY A 417 1.65 -12.10 24.70
N ILE A 418 0.92 -11.23 24.01
CA ILE A 418 1.39 -9.96 23.44
C ILE A 418 0.36 -8.86 23.65
N ASN A 419 0.80 -7.60 23.63
CA ASN A 419 -0.14 -6.48 23.53
C ASN A 419 -0.52 -6.21 22.08
N THR A 420 -1.74 -5.75 21.86
CA THR A 420 -2.24 -5.39 20.53
C THR A 420 -2.94 -4.03 20.55
N ASN A 421 -3.09 -3.41 19.38
CA ASN A 421 -3.88 -2.20 19.21
C ASN A 421 -5.41 -2.46 19.21
N LYS A 422 -5.87 -3.67 19.53
CA LYS A 422 -7.29 -4.04 19.53
C LYS A 422 -8.16 -3.11 20.37
N SER A 423 -7.66 -2.65 21.53
CA SER A 423 -8.39 -1.76 22.44
C SER A 423 -8.46 -0.30 21.96
N PHE A 424 -7.64 0.06 21.01
CA PHE A 424 -7.59 1.39 20.39
C PHE A 424 -8.64 1.54 19.29
#